data_535437d7e69be4cf5398d787ba928b79
#
_entry.id   535437d7e69be4cf5398d787ba928b79
#
_cell.length_a   1.000
_cell.length_b   1.000
_cell.length_c   1.000
_cell.angle_alpha   90.00
_cell.angle_beta   90.00
_cell.angle_gamma   90.00
#
_symmetry.space_group_name_H-M   'P 1'
#
loop_
_entity.id
_entity.type
_entity.pdbx_description
1 polymer ?
#
loop_
_entity_poly.entity_id
_entity_poly.type
_entity_poly.pdbx_seq_one_letter_code
_entity_poly.pdbx_strand_id
1 'polypeptide(L)'
;MKEETIIRISVRSLVEFILREGDIDNRVSGSMEKDAMLLGGKIHRKIQSRMGTNYTAEVPLKIQMPCDGFVLQIEGRADGVLKDDGKVLIDEIKGILRSLEHLEAPVPVHLAQAKCYAYIYAVQNSLKCIDVQMTYCQMETEEIRRFCQEFEFQELQTWFQDLVTQYEKWAKFEIEWRNVRNDSIRQIEFPFPYREGQRDLVVSVYRTILRKKKLFIQAPTGVGKTMATVFPAVRAVGEGLGEKIFYLTAKTITRTVAEQAFSLLKEKGLLYKTITLTAKEKICFCEEAECNPDACPYAKGHFDRVNDAVFDLITHSGDWSREVLEEQAKKHMVCPFEMSLDVSNWADAVICDYNYAFDPQAHLKRFFSESGKGEYLFLIDEAHNLVERGREMYSASLYKEDLLEVRKLVKAEDPKLAKRLSECNQQFLELKRECEHYQILKSVSHIALKLMNVLSKLEDYLEECKDAEKKKRVLDFYFAVRSFLNIHDIMDENYVIFSEMMEDGRFQIKLFCVNPAVNLQNYLEQGNSTIFFSATLLPVHYYKKLLSVEKDDYAVYAHSSFPQENKFLFIGTDVSTRYTRRGESTYQRFARYIAVMAEQKK
;
A
#
# COMPACT_ATOMS: atom_id res chain seq x y z
N MET A 1 6.84 12.58 -38.69
CA MET A 1 7.50 11.44 -38.03
C MET A 1 6.61 11.09 -36.85
N LYS A 2 6.14 9.83 -36.71
CA LYS A 2 5.48 9.41 -35.48
C LYS A 2 6.55 9.49 -34.38
N GLU A 3 6.29 10.19 -33.28
CA GLU A 3 7.15 10.12 -32.11
C GLU A 3 7.26 8.63 -31.69
N GLU A 4 8.49 8.12 -31.62
CA GLU A 4 8.72 6.77 -31.12
C GLU A 4 8.24 6.68 -29.66
N THR A 5 7.37 5.74 -29.39
CA THR A 5 6.88 5.50 -28.02
C THR A 5 8.02 4.96 -27.17
N ILE A 6 8.40 5.66 -26.11
CA ILE A 6 9.46 5.25 -25.19
C ILE A 6 8.84 4.72 -23.91
N ILE A 7 9.10 3.44 -23.61
CA ILE A 7 8.80 2.82 -22.30
C ILE A 7 10.05 2.89 -21.43
N ARG A 8 9.91 3.38 -20.19
CA ARG A 8 11.01 3.52 -19.25
C ARG A 8 10.86 2.52 -18.10
N ILE A 9 11.95 1.82 -17.78
CA ILE A 9 12.00 0.92 -16.64
C ILE A 9 13.35 1.04 -15.94
N SER A 10 13.36 0.98 -14.60
CA SER A 10 14.62 0.91 -13.88
C SER A 10 15.23 -0.50 -13.97
N VAL A 11 16.56 -0.60 -13.93
CA VAL A 11 17.28 -1.89 -13.86
C VAL A 11 16.73 -2.73 -12.72
N ARG A 12 16.55 -2.13 -11.54
CA ARG A 12 16.02 -2.82 -10.36
C ARG A 12 14.63 -3.39 -10.62
N SER A 13 13.70 -2.57 -11.11
CA SER A 13 12.32 -3.02 -11.39
C SER A 13 12.28 -4.12 -12.44
N LEU A 14 13.13 -4.04 -13.45
CA LEU A 14 13.22 -5.05 -14.50
C LEU A 14 13.65 -6.42 -13.95
N VAL A 15 14.75 -6.46 -13.19
CA VAL A 15 15.25 -7.73 -12.63
C VAL A 15 14.36 -8.30 -11.55
N GLU A 16 13.84 -7.47 -10.63
CA GLU A 16 12.93 -7.90 -9.59
C GLU A 16 11.59 -8.43 -10.15
N PHE A 17 11.15 -7.91 -11.30
CA PHE A 17 9.92 -8.35 -11.95
C PHE A 17 10.10 -9.66 -12.73
N ILE A 18 11.14 -9.74 -13.56
CA ILE A 18 11.33 -10.89 -14.48
C ILE A 18 11.98 -12.08 -13.78
N LEU A 19 12.95 -11.84 -12.88
CA LEU A 19 13.78 -12.89 -12.27
C LEU A 19 13.35 -13.24 -10.85
N ARG A 20 12.14 -12.87 -10.44
CA ARG A 20 11.60 -13.31 -9.15
C ARG A 20 11.33 -14.81 -9.19
N GLU A 21 11.75 -15.50 -8.14
CA GLU A 21 11.63 -16.94 -8.01
C GLU A 21 11.38 -17.36 -6.57
N GLY A 22 10.90 -18.60 -6.37
CA GLY A 22 10.74 -19.24 -5.07
C GLY A 22 9.38 -19.03 -4.41
N ASP A 23 9.39 -19.05 -3.09
CA ASP A 23 8.22 -19.21 -2.24
C ASP A 23 7.79 -17.88 -1.60
N ILE A 24 6.50 -17.78 -1.25
CA ILE A 24 6.07 -16.83 -0.21
C ILE A 24 6.42 -17.47 1.14
N ASP A 25 7.25 -16.78 1.93
CA ASP A 25 7.58 -17.22 3.28
C ASP A 25 7.58 -16.03 4.26
N ASN A 26 6.52 -15.92 5.07
CA ASN A 26 6.38 -14.86 6.06
C ASN A 26 7.20 -15.06 7.33
N ARG A 27 7.81 -16.25 7.51
CA ARG A 27 8.71 -16.53 8.64
C ARG A 27 10.05 -15.83 8.48
N VAL A 28 10.40 -15.52 7.23
CA VAL A 28 11.68 -14.93 6.83
C VAL A 28 11.58 -13.41 6.69
N SER A 29 10.39 -12.85 6.53
CA SER A 29 10.15 -11.41 6.38
C SER A 29 10.21 -10.72 7.75
N GLY A 30 11.39 -10.56 8.32
CA GLY A 30 11.61 -9.75 9.51
C GLY A 30 11.56 -8.25 9.21
N SER A 31 10.62 -7.62 9.67
CA SER A 31 10.41 -6.37 10.42
C SER A 31 11.13 -5.05 10.12
N MET A 32 12.20 -4.90 9.34
CA MET A 32 13.01 -3.66 9.34
C MET A 32 13.15 -2.97 7.96
N GLU A 33 12.13 -2.96 7.10
CA GLU A 33 12.28 -2.36 5.77
C GLU A 33 12.55 -0.83 5.77
N LYS A 34 11.94 -0.04 6.67
CA LYS A 34 12.22 1.41 6.72
C LYS A 34 13.58 1.72 7.30
N ASP A 35 13.94 1.09 8.41
CA ASP A 35 15.25 1.28 9.03
C ASP A 35 16.35 0.67 8.17
N ALA A 36 16.08 -0.46 7.52
CA ALA A 36 16.99 -1.07 6.55
C ALA A 36 17.24 -0.18 5.33
N MET A 37 16.25 0.55 4.83
CA MET A 37 16.44 1.45 3.69
C MET A 37 17.26 2.70 4.07
N LEU A 38 16.99 3.30 5.22
CA LEU A 38 17.75 4.45 5.74
C LEU A 38 19.18 4.05 6.17
N LEU A 39 19.32 2.91 6.84
CA LEU A 39 20.62 2.33 7.19
C LEU A 39 21.40 1.90 5.94
N GLY A 40 20.72 1.29 4.96
CA GLY A 40 21.32 0.91 3.68
C GLY A 40 21.98 2.09 2.99
N GLY A 41 21.30 3.22 2.86
CA GLY A 41 21.87 4.44 2.27
C GLY A 41 23.05 5.04 3.06
N LYS A 42 23.06 4.88 4.40
CA LYS A 42 24.23 5.26 5.22
C LYS A 42 25.41 4.33 5.00
N ILE A 43 25.15 3.02 4.90
CA ILE A 43 26.16 1.99 4.67
C ILE A 43 26.79 2.16 3.29
N HIS A 44 25.99 2.37 2.22
CA HIS A 44 26.50 2.65 0.88
C HIS A 44 27.50 3.81 0.91
N ARG A 45 27.08 4.98 1.42
CA ARG A 45 27.96 6.15 1.55
C ARG A 45 29.23 5.89 2.37
N LYS A 46 29.13 5.09 3.44
CA LYS A 46 30.26 4.75 4.29
C LYS A 46 31.25 3.84 3.57
N ILE A 47 30.78 2.85 2.82
CA ILE A 47 31.63 1.96 2.02
C ILE A 47 32.28 2.75 0.89
N GLN A 48 31.48 3.51 0.13
CA GLN A 48 31.95 4.35 -0.97
C GLN A 48 33.03 5.36 -0.51
N SER A 49 32.86 5.98 0.67
CA SER A 49 33.84 6.94 1.22
C SER A 49 35.19 6.33 1.63
N ARG A 50 35.25 5.01 1.79
CA ARG A 50 36.51 4.27 2.13
C ARG A 50 37.25 3.77 0.89
N MET A 51 36.64 3.93 -0.30
CA MET A 51 37.23 3.51 -1.57
C MET A 51 38.26 4.53 -2.04
N GLY A 52 39.20 4.07 -2.88
CA GLY A 52 40.29 4.91 -3.41
C GLY A 52 39.82 5.90 -4.50
N THR A 53 40.78 6.70 -4.99
CA THR A 53 40.52 7.73 -6.02
C THR A 53 40.14 7.16 -7.40
N ASN A 54 40.39 5.89 -7.62
CA ASN A 54 40.02 5.14 -8.84
C ASN A 54 38.57 4.58 -8.80
N TYR A 55 37.82 4.85 -7.72
CA TYR A 55 36.42 4.48 -7.54
C TYR A 55 35.51 5.69 -7.77
N THR A 56 34.51 5.52 -8.66
CA THR A 56 33.47 6.51 -8.90
C THR A 56 32.16 5.98 -8.37
N ALA A 57 31.60 6.66 -7.35
CA ALA A 57 30.33 6.29 -6.74
C ALA A 57 29.12 6.79 -7.55
N GLU A 58 27.97 6.12 -7.43
CA GLU A 58 26.66 6.55 -7.92
C GLU A 58 26.65 6.88 -9.42
N VAL A 59 27.15 5.97 -10.25
CA VAL A 59 27.31 6.18 -11.69
C VAL A 59 25.97 5.97 -12.42
N PRO A 60 25.38 7.02 -13.03
CA PRO A 60 24.15 6.89 -13.79
C PRO A 60 24.39 6.13 -15.10
N LEU A 61 23.58 5.12 -15.35
CA LEU A 61 23.66 4.24 -16.53
C LEU A 61 22.32 4.17 -17.22
N LYS A 62 22.35 4.17 -18.55
CA LYS A 62 21.14 4.17 -19.38
C LYS A 62 21.42 3.51 -20.72
N ILE A 63 20.50 2.68 -21.17
CA ILE A 63 20.53 2.09 -22.51
C ILE A 63 19.14 2.15 -23.13
N GLN A 64 19.11 2.27 -24.47
CA GLN A 64 17.88 2.20 -25.25
C GLN A 64 17.94 0.97 -26.15
N MET A 65 16.93 0.12 -26.03
CA MET A 65 16.77 -1.11 -26.79
C MET A 65 15.60 -0.94 -27.76
N PRO A 66 15.84 -0.99 -29.09
CA PRO A 66 14.76 -0.99 -30.07
C PRO A 66 13.96 -2.30 -29.96
N CYS A 67 12.63 -2.19 -29.82
CA CYS A 67 11.67 -3.29 -29.81
C CYS A 67 10.69 -3.13 -30.98
N ASP A 68 9.79 -4.10 -31.16
CA ASP A 68 8.76 -4.03 -32.20
C ASP A 68 7.72 -2.94 -31.92
N GLY A 69 7.91 -1.78 -32.56
CA GLY A 69 6.98 -0.62 -32.46
C GLY A 69 7.24 0.36 -31.33
N PHE A 70 8.29 0.18 -30.53
CA PHE A 70 8.66 1.10 -29.43
C PHE A 70 10.15 0.99 -29.08
N VAL A 71 10.61 1.88 -28.20
CA VAL A 71 11.96 1.84 -27.62
C VAL A 71 11.83 1.58 -26.12
N LEU A 72 12.48 0.53 -25.64
CA LEU A 72 12.61 0.25 -24.21
C LEU A 72 13.85 0.96 -23.67
N GLN A 73 13.65 1.93 -22.78
CA GLN A 73 14.72 2.63 -22.08
C GLN A 73 14.90 2.03 -20.70
N ILE A 74 16.06 1.41 -20.47
CA ILE A 74 16.46 0.80 -19.20
C ILE A 74 17.49 1.73 -18.56
N GLU A 75 17.24 2.14 -17.32
CA GLU A 75 18.09 3.10 -16.63
C GLU A 75 18.25 2.75 -15.15
N GLY A 76 19.35 3.21 -14.56
CA GLY A 76 19.62 3.06 -13.14
C GLY A 76 20.92 3.71 -12.74
N ARG A 77 21.36 3.41 -11.53
CA ARG A 77 22.59 3.97 -10.96
C ARG A 77 23.36 2.84 -10.32
N ALA A 78 24.55 2.54 -10.83
CA ALA A 78 25.48 1.61 -10.21
C ALA A 78 26.05 2.23 -8.94
N ASP A 79 26.13 1.47 -7.84
CA ASP A 79 26.67 1.96 -6.58
C ASP A 79 28.11 2.40 -6.72
N GLY A 80 28.91 1.69 -7.55
CA GLY A 80 30.26 2.11 -7.85
C GLY A 80 30.87 1.51 -9.11
N VAL A 81 31.84 2.23 -9.67
CA VAL A 81 32.69 1.80 -10.77
C VAL A 81 34.15 1.99 -10.37
N LEU A 82 34.89 0.90 -10.28
CA LEU A 82 36.33 0.90 -10.02
C LEU A 82 37.09 0.74 -11.34
N LYS A 83 38.14 1.54 -11.55
CA LYS A 83 39.04 1.44 -12.70
C LYS A 83 40.46 1.24 -12.18
N ASP A 84 41.05 0.09 -12.49
CA ASP A 84 42.39 -0.25 -12.05
C ASP A 84 43.16 -0.99 -13.14
N ASP A 85 44.34 -0.50 -13.52
CA ASP A 85 45.25 -1.08 -14.52
C ASP A 85 44.56 -1.61 -15.79
N GLY A 86 43.61 -0.83 -16.32
CA GLY A 86 42.87 -1.18 -17.54
C GLY A 86 41.70 -2.15 -17.31
N LYS A 87 41.49 -2.64 -16.12
CA LYS A 87 40.30 -3.39 -15.71
C LYS A 87 39.22 -2.45 -15.17
N VAL A 88 38.00 -2.83 -15.42
CA VAL A 88 36.80 -2.12 -14.92
C VAL A 88 35.96 -3.09 -14.11
N LEU A 89 35.55 -2.64 -12.91
CA LEU A 89 34.73 -3.42 -12.02
C LEU A 89 33.48 -2.60 -11.65
N ILE A 90 32.31 -3.20 -11.76
CA ILE A 90 31.03 -2.69 -11.24
C ILE A 90 30.87 -3.23 -9.82
N ASP A 91 30.69 -2.35 -8.86
CA ASP A 91 30.42 -2.69 -7.46
C ASP A 91 28.96 -2.40 -7.10
N GLU A 92 28.25 -3.43 -6.67
CA GLU A 92 26.87 -3.33 -6.19
C GLU A 92 26.84 -3.65 -4.70
N ILE A 93 26.37 -2.71 -3.89
CA ILE A 93 26.43 -2.77 -2.43
C ILE A 93 25.05 -3.14 -1.89
N LYS A 94 24.99 -4.12 -1.00
CA LYS A 94 23.75 -4.54 -0.34
C LYS A 94 23.94 -4.61 1.17
N GLY A 95 23.15 -3.83 1.90
CA GLY A 95 23.03 -3.98 3.35
C GLY A 95 22.11 -5.15 3.69
N ILE A 96 22.53 -6.04 4.57
CA ILE A 96 21.72 -7.16 5.05
C ILE A 96 21.74 -7.20 6.58
N LEU A 97 20.64 -7.65 7.17
CA LEU A 97 20.49 -7.81 8.62
C LEU A 97 20.96 -9.18 9.11
N ARG A 98 20.89 -10.19 8.23
CA ARG A 98 21.31 -11.55 8.54
C ARG A 98 22.82 -11.67 8.66
N SER A 99 23.28 -12.69 9.42
CA SER A 99 24.70 -13.05 9.48
C SER A 99 25.23 -13.37 8.08
N LEU A 100 26.45 -12.89 7.81
CA LEU A 100 27.14 -13.20 6.55
C LEU A 100 27.71 -14.63 6.51
N GLU A 101 27.75 -15.35 7.63
CA GLU A 101 28.34 -16.69 7.71
C GLU A 101 27.71 -17.70 6.75
N HIS A 102 26.40 -17.59 6.54
CA HIS A 102 25.63 -18.48 5.68
C HIS A 102 25.49 -17.99 4.22
N LEU A 103 26.08 -16.85 3.88
CA LEU A 103 26.04 -16.31 2.52
C LEU A 103 27.21 -16.88 1.70
N GLU A 104 27.02 -18.04 1.07
CA GLU A 104 28.05 -18.72 0.29
C GLU A 104 28.21 -18.17 -1.14
N ALA A 105 27.15 -17.58 -1.70
CA ALA A 105 27.08 -17.01 -3.05
C ALA A 105 26.25 -15.73 -3.09
N PRO A 106 26.40 -14.88 -4.11
CA PRO A 106 25.54 -13.74 -4.30
C PRO A 106 24.07 -14.14 -4.48
N VAL A 107 23.15 -13.33 -3.93
CA VAL A 107 21.71 -13.48 -4.19
C VAL A 107 21.46 -13.27 -5.70
N PRO A 108 20.77 -14.18 -6.41
CA PRO A 108 20.66 -14.14 -7.88
C PRO A 108 20.11 -12.81 -8.42
N VAL A 109 19.05 -12.26 -7.81
CA VAL A 109 18.45 -10.97 -8.23
C VAL A 109 19.40 -9.78 -8.03
N HIS A 110 20.21 -9.79 -6.98
CA HIS A 110 21.22 -8.74 -6.75
C HIS A 110 22.34 -8.81 -7.79
N LEU A 111 22.84 -10.03 -8.06
CA LEU A 111 23.84 -10.25 -9.11
C LEU A 111 23.30 -9.85 -10.49
N ALA A 112 22.04 -10.15 -10.79
CA ALA A 112 21.39 -9.75 -12.03
C ALA A 112 21.34 -8.22 -12.19
N GLN A 113 21.09 -7.48 -11.11
CA GLN A 113 21.15 -6.02 -11.13
C GLN A 113 22.55 -5.51 -11.49
N ALA A 114 23.58 -6.06 -10.87
CA ALA A 114 24.98 -5.72 -11.15
C ALA A 114 25.40 -6.12 -12.58
N LYS A 115 24.96 -7.28 -13.09
CA LYS A 115 25.17 -7.71 -14.49
C LYS A 115 24.52 -6.74 -15.50
N CYS A 116 23.32 -6.21 -15.21
CA CYS A 116 22.71 -5.18 -16.05
C CYS A 116 23.58 -3.92 -16.12
N TYR A 117 24.09 -3.45 -14.99
CA TYR A 117 24.97 -2.29 -14.95
C TYR A 117 26.31 -2.57 -15.68
N ALA A 118 26.88 -3.76 -15.50
CA ALA A 118 28.09 -4.19 -16.19
C ALA A 118 27.89 -4.19 -17.72
N TYR A 119 26.78 -4.76 -18.21
CA TYR A 119 26.45 -4.74 -19.62
C TYR A 119 26.33 -3.34 -20.19
N ILE A 120 25.52 -2.48 -19.53
CA ILE A 120 25.29 -1.10 -19.98
C ILE A 120 26.61 -0.33 -20.03
N TYR A 121 27.44 -0.46 -18.98
CA TYR A 121 28.74 0.19 -18.90
C TYR A 121 29.70 -0.32 -19.98
N ALA A 122 29.74 -1.63 -20.21
CA ALA A 122 30.59 -2.26 -21.23
C ALA A 122 30.21 -1.81 -22.66
N VAL A 123 28.92 -1.70 -22.97
CA VAL A 123 28.43 -1.12 -24.25
C VAL A 123 28.92 0.32 -24.41
N GLN A 124 28.75 1.16 -23.39
CA GLN A 124 29.10 2.58 -23.45
C GLN A 124 30.61 2.84 -23.59
N ASN A 125 31.44 1.92 -23.10
CA ASN A 125 32.89 2.05 -23.09
C ASN A 125 33.61 1.05 -24.01
N SER A 126 32.88 0.27 -24.84
CA SER A 126 33.41 -0.72 -25.78
C SER A 126 34.35 -1.75 -25.14
N LEU A 127 33.99 -2.23 -23.93
CA LEU A 127 34.79 -3.21 -23.20
C LEU A 127 34.52 -4.64 -23.72
N LYS A 128 35.54 -5.48 -23.70
CA LYS A 128 35.43 -6.91 -24.07
C LYS A 128 35.12 -7.80 -22.87
N CYS A 129 35.55 -7.39 -21.67
CA CYS A 129 35.25 -8.05 -20.39
C CYS A 129 35.11 -7.00 -19.32
N ILE A 130 34.42 -7.35 -18.24
CA ILE A 130 34.17 -6.48 -17.10
C ILE A 130 33.97 -7.32 -15.84
N ASP A 131 34.54 -6.86 -14.75
CA ASP A 131 34.35 -7.51 -13.45
C ASP A 131 33.07 -7.00 -12.76
N VAL A 132 32.37 -7.88 -12.07
CA VAL A 132 31.21 -7.57 -11.21
C VAL A 132 31.55 -7.97 -9.77
N GLN A 133 31.41 -7.04 -8.86
CA GLN A 133 31.56 -7.26 -7.43
C GLN A 133 30.24 -7.05 -6.71
N MET A 134 29.84 -8.04 -5.93
CA MET A 134 28.75 -7.92 -4.97
C MET A 134 29.35 -7.67 -3.59
N THR A 135 29.06 -6.50 -3.03
CA THR A 135 29.52 -6.11 -1.69
C THR A 135 28.35 -6.19 -0.70
N TYR A 136 28.35 -7.22 0.14
CA TYR A 136 27.37 -7.38 1.22
C TYR A 136 27.93 -6.82 2.52
N CYS A 137 27.15 -5.99 3.21
CA CYS A 137 27.48 -5.46 4.51
C CYS A 137 26.41 -5.82 5.54
N GLN A 138 26.79 -6.50 6.60
CA GLN A 138 25.90 -6.71 7.74
C GLN A 138 25.68 -5.38 8.47
N MET A 139 24.42 -4.98 8.65
CA MET A 139 24.07 -3.61 9.03
C MET A 139 24.43 -3.24 10.48
N GLU A 140 24.51 -4.21 11.38
CA GLU A 140 24.80 -3.98 12.81
C GLU A 140 26.28 -4.10 13.11
N THR A 141 26.95 -5.13 12.57
CA THR A 141 28.37 -5.41 12.83
C THR A 141 29.29 -4.68 11.86
N GLU A 142 28.77 -4.18 10.74
CA GLU A 142 29.52 -3.59 9.63
C GLU A 142 30.53 -4.56 8.99
N GLU A 143 30.37 -5.85 9.22
CA GLU A 143 31.15 -6.86 8.54
C GLU A 143 30.85 -6.85 7.05
N ILE A 144 31.90 -7.00 6.21
CA ILE A 144 31.78 -6.93 4.76
C ILE A 144 32.24 -8.24 4.14
N ARG A 145 31.41 -8.78 3.23
CA ARG A 145 31.75 -9.91 2.38
C ARG A 145 31.61 -9.53 0.92
N ARG A 146 32.62 -9.87 0.11
CA ARG A 146 32.66 -9.55 -1.32
C ARG A 146 32.73 -10.81 -2.16
N PHE A 147 31.98 -10.81 -3.27
CA PHE A 147 32.06 -11.81 -4.30
C PHE A 147 32.39 -11.09 -5.59
N CYS A 148 33.45 -11.52 -6.28
CA CYS A 148 33.90 -10.94 -7.54
C CYS A 148 33.87 -12.01 -8.64
N GLN A 149 33.36 -11.64 -9.81
CA GLN A 149 33.30 -12.51 -10.98
C GLN A 149 33.55 -11.70 -12.26
N GLU A 150 34.42 -12.19 -13.13
CA GLU A 150 34.64 -11.62 -14.46
C GLU A 150 33.60 -12.15 -15.45
N PHE A 151 33.09 -11.26 -16.30
CA PHE A 151 32.13 -11.60 -17.36
C PHE A 151 32.64 -11.11 -18.71
N GLU A 152 32.53 -11.97 -19.75
CA GLU A 152 32.74 -11.56 -21.11
C GLU A 152 31.54 -10.74 -21.64
N PHE A 153 31.85 -9.78 -22.52
CA PHE A 153 30.81 -8.93 -23.12
C PHE A 153 29.72 -9.73 -23.83
N GLN A 154 30.11 -10.77 -24.60
CA GLN A 154 29.16 -11.60 -25.32
C GLN A 154 28.22 -12.39 -24.40
N GLU A 155 28.72 -12.87 -23.27
CA GLU A 155 27.91 -13.55 -22.26
C GLU A 155 26.87 -12.58 -21.68
N LEU A 156 27.31 -11.40 -21.25
CA LEU A 156 26.41 -10.35 -20.71
C LEU A 156 25.40 -9.90 -21.77
N GLN A 157 25.80 -9.76 -23.03
CA GLN A 157 24.91 -9.36 -24.11
C GLN A 157 23.80 -10.38 -24.33
N THR A 158 24.14 -11.65 -24.43
CA THR A 158 23.15 -12.72 -24.64
C THR A 158 22.17 -12.77 -23.46
N TRP A 159 22.68 -12.74 -22.23
CA TRP A 159 21.88 -12.77 -21.03
C TRP A 159 20.97 -11.54 -20.92
N PHE A 160 21.49 -10.34 -21.21
CA PHE A 160 20.70 -9.10 -21.13
C PHE A 160 19.61 -9.04 -22.22
N GLN A 161 19.92 -9.52 -23.44
CA GLN A 161 18.94 -9.61 -24.51
C GLN A 161 17.81 -10.58 -24.17
N ASP A 162 18.11 -11.71 -23.55
CA ASP A 162 17.09 -12.65 -23.07
C ASP A 162 16.19 -12.01 -22.01
N LEU A 163 16.77 -11.30 -21.02
CA LEU A 163 16.03 -10.55 -20.02
C LEU A 163 15.09 -9.51 -20.65
N VAL A 164 15.56 -8.76 -21.64
CA VAL A 164 14.76 -7.77 -22.36
C VAL A 164 13.63 -8.44 -23.14
N THR A 165 13.91 -9.55 -23.83
CA THR A 165 12.91 -10.32 -24.58
C THR A 165 11.78 -10.82 -23.68
N GLN A 166 12.10 -11.27 -22.48
CA GLN A 166 11.09 -11.70 -21.50
C GLN A 166 10.20 -10.53 -21.04
N TYR A 167 10.75 -9.31 -20.96
CA TYR A 167 9.97 -8.11 -20.58
C TYR A 167 9.19 -7.51 -21.75
N GLU A 168 9.64 -7.68 -22.99
CA GLU A 168 9.07 -7.06 -24.20
C GLU A 168 7.57 -7.35 -24.34
N LYS A 169 7.14 -8.58 -24.08
CA LYS A 169 5.72 -8.97 -24.14
C LYS A 169 4.83 -8.11 -23.23
N TRP A 170 5.35 -7.71 -22.06
CA TRP A 170 4.65 -6.88 -21.08
C TRP A 170 4.58 -5.42 -21.53
N ALA A 171 5.68 -4.87 -22.00
CA ALA A 171 5.74 -3.50 -22.51
C ALA A 171 4.85 -3.34 -23.76
N LYS A 172 4.86 -4.33 -24.67
CA LYS A 172 3.99 -4.36 -25.86
C LYS A 172 2.50 -4.37 -25.45
N PHE A 173 2.14 -5.25 -24.53
CA PHE A 173 0.79 -5.31 -23.99
C PHE A 173 0.36 -3.96 -23.40
N GLU A 174 1.19 -3.28 -22.62
CA GLU A 174 0.90 -1.99 -22.01
C GLU A 174 0.58 -0.91 -23.05
N ILE A 175 1.39 -0.83 -24.11
CA ILE A 175 1.21 0.13 -25.20
C ILE A 175 -0.09 -0.15 -25.96
N GLU A 176 -0.29 -1.39 -26.39
CA GLU A 176 -1.47 -1.81 -27.15
C GLU A 176 -2.74 -1.58 -26.32
N TRP A 177 -2.72 -1.98 -25.06
CA TRP A 177 -3.83 -1.77 -24.15
C TRP A 177 -4.16 -0.29 -23.94
N ARG A 178 -3.15 0.54 -23.70
CA ARG A 178 -3.32 2.00 -23.51
C ARG A 178 -4.00 2.64 -24.72
N ASN A 179 -3.62 2.26 -25.93
CA ASN A 179 -4.22 2.78 -27.15
C ASN A 179 -5.69 2.37 -27.27
N VAL A 180 -5.97 1.08 -27.16
CA VAL A 180 -7.34 0.51 -27.26
C VAL A 180 -8.25 1.11 -26.16
N ARG A 181 -7.75 1.20 -24.93
CA ARG A 181 -8.46 1.82 -23.81
C ARG A 181 -8.80 3.28 -24.10
N ASN A 182 -7.82 4.08 -24.50
CA ASN A 182 -8.02 5.51 -24.72
C ASN A 182 -8.97 5.76 -25.90
N ASP A 183 -8.93 4.95 -26.94
CA ASP A 183 -9.86 5.04 -28.07
C ASP A 183 -11.30 4.71 -27.64
N SER A 184 -11.48 3.69 -26.79
CA SER A 184 -12.79 3.37 -26.24
C SER A 184 -13.33 4.50 -25.34
N ILE A 185 -12.47 5.11 -24.51
CA ILE A 185 -12.83 6.22 -23.63
C ILE A 185 -13.35 7.44 -24.43
N ARG A 186 -12.75 7.71 -25.59
CA ARG A 186 -13.21 8.83 -26.44
C ARG A 186 -14.63 8.66 -26.98
N GLN A 187 -15.09 7.41 -27.12
CA GLN A 187 -16.38 7.08 -27.72
C GLN A 187 -17.52 6.99 -26.71
N ILE A 188 -17.22 6.81 -25.40
CA ILE A 188 -18.28 6.68 -24.41
C ILE A 188 -18.92 8.03 -24.09
N GLU A 189 -20.23 7.99 -23.86
CA GLU A 189 -21.01 9.09 -23.33
C GLU A 189 -21.51 8.79 -21.92
N PHE A 190 -22.03 9.81 -21.24
CA PHE A 190 -22.64 9.59 -19.94
C PHE A 190 -23.85 8.66 -20.09
N PRO A 191 -23.95 7.55 -19.30
CA PRO A 191 -24.83 6.42 -19.63
C PRO A 191 -26.33 6.68 -19.45
N PHE A 192 -26.69 7.83 -18.86
CA PHE A 192 -28.07 8.21 -18.57
C PHE A 192 -28.36 9.66 -18.97
N PRO A 193 -29.62 10.05 -19.14
CA PRO A 193 -29.99 11.46 -19.11
C PRO A 193 -29.57 12.08 -17.80
N TYR A 194 -28.92 13.25 -17.87
CA TYR A 194 -28.50 13.95 -16.66
C TYR A 194 -29.68 14.35 -15.79
N ARG A 195 -29.59 14.08 -14.51
CA ARG A 195 -30.48 14.65 -13.50
C ARG A 195 -30.12 16.11 -13.27
N GLU A 196 -31.05 16.86 -12.69
CA GLU A 196 -30.80 18.25 -12.29
C GLU A 196 -29.53 18.36 -11.40
N GLY A 197 -28.63 19.28 -11.71
CA GLY A 197 -27.34 19.47 -11.01
C GLY A 197 -26.28 18.40 -11.25
N GLN A 198 -26.62 17.24 -11.83
CA GLN A 198 -25.67 16.14 -12.02
C GLN A 198 -24.60 16.48 -13.07
N ARG A 199 -24.96 17.21 -14.13
CA ARG A 199 -24.00 17.66 -15.14
C ARG A 199 -22.98 18.62 -14.55
N ASP A 200 -23.41 19.53 -13.69
CA ASP A 200 -22.51 20.50 -13.03
C ASP A 200 -21.54 19.78 -12.10
N LEU A 201 -21.99 18.71 -11.46
CA LEU A 201 -21.14 17.85 -10.63
C LEU A 201 -20.06 17.15 -11.48
N VAL A 202 -20.43 16.52 -12.60
CA VAL A 202 -19.50 15.90 -13.56
C VAL A 202 -18.46 16.92 -14.05
N VAL A 203 -18.90 18.13 -14.43
CA VAL A 203 -18.01 19.19 -14.88
C VAL A 203 -17.07 19.65 -13.74
N SER A 204 -17.56 19.74 -12.51
CA SER A 204 -16.77 20.14 -11.35
C SER A 204 -15.67 19.12 -11.04
N VAL A 205 -15.99 17.82 -11.10
CA VAL A 205 -15.01 16.72 -10.94
C VAL A 205 -13.93 16.81 -12.03
N TYR A 206 -14.35 16.88 -13.30
CA TYR A 206 -13.42 16.95 -14.42
C TYR A 206 -12.48 18.16 -14.33
N ARG A 207 -13.02 19.35 -14.05
CA ARG A 207 -12.23 20.58 -13.88
C ARG A 207 -11.26 20.49 -12.70
N THR A 208 -11.63 19.80 -11.63
CA THR A 208 -10.75 19.58 -10.48
C THR A 208 -9.57 18.70 -10.86
N ILE A 209 -9.82 17.60 -11.59
CA ILE A 209 -8.77 16.72 -12.09
C ILE A 209 -7.82 17.48 -13.04
N LEU A 210 -8.36 18.24 -13.99
CA LEU A 210 -7.58 19.06 -14.93
C LEU A 210 -6.65 20.05 -14.19
N ARG A 211 -7.09 20.57 -13.03
CA ARG A 211 -6.31 21.53 -12.23
C ARG A 211 -5.41 20.87 -11.18
N LYS A 212 -5.39 19.52 -11.13
CA LYS A 212 -4.63 18.76 -10.14
C LYS A 212 -4.91 19.20 -8.69
N LYS A 213 -6.19 19.41 -8.36
CA LYS A 213 -6.67 19.87 -7.05
C LYS A 213 -7.51 18.80 -6.34
N LYS A 214 -7.98 19.14 -5.13
CA LYS A 214 -8.91 18.33 -4.35
C LYS A 214 -10.30 18.96 -4.37
N LEU A 215 -11.33 18.10 -4.35
CA LEU A 215 -12.73 18.51 -4.35
C LEU A 215 -13.49 17.78 -3.26
N PHE A 216 -14.24 18.51 -2.47
CA PHE A 216 -15.17 17.99 -1.48
C PHE A 216 -16.61 18.12 -2.00
N ILE A 217 -17.29 16.99 -2.18
CA ILE A 217 -18.65 16.95 -2.70
C ILE A 217 -19.60 16.50 -1.60
N GLN A 218 -20.48 17.39 -1.19
CA GLN A 218 -21.66 17.02 -0.43
C GLN A 218 -22.82 16.83 -1.42
N ALA A 219 -23.31 15.60 -1.56
CA ALA A 219 -24.42 15.31 -2.46
C ALA A 219 -25.35 14.26 -1.84
N PRO A 220 -26.65 14.53 -1.73
CA PRO A 220 -27.62 13.59 -1.16
C PRO A 220 -27.63 12.23 -1.87
N THR A 221 -28.18 11.22 -1.21
CA THR A 221 -28.47 9.92 -1.85
C THR A 221 -29.40 10.11 -3.05
N GLY A 222 -29.22 9.31 -4.10
CA GLY A 222 -30.08 9.38 -5.29
C GLY A 222 -29.62 10.33 -6.39
N VAL A 223 -28.69 11.22 -6.15
CA VAL A 223 -28.12 12.15 -7.17
C VAL A 223 -27.24 11.43 -8.18
N GLY A 224 -26.83 10.17 -7.92
CA GLY A 224 -25.94 9.41 -8.80
C GLY A 224 -24.48 9.81 -8.65
N LYS A 225 -24.02 10.04 -7.39
CA LYS A 225 -22.65 10.43 -7.04
C LYS A 225 -21.58 9.56 -7.71
N THR A 226 -21.72 8.25 -7.61
CA THR A 226 -20.71 7.31 -8.11
C THR A 226 -20.45 7.48 -9.60
N MET A 227 -21.52 7.52 -10.41
CA MET A 227 -21.37 7.73 -11.86
C MET A 227 -20.87 9.15 -12.18
N ALA A 228 -21.32 10.15 -11.41
CA ALA A 228 -20.88 11.54 -11.59
C ALA A 228 -19.43 11.78 -11.19
N THR A 229 -18.78 10.84 -10.47
CA THR A 229 -17.35 10.89 -10.15
C THR A 229 -16.53 9.94 -11.02
N VAL A 230 -17.00 8.72 -11.26
CA VAL A 230 -16.30 7.70 -12.07
C VAL A 230 -16.21 8.13 -13.55
N PHE A 231 -17.31 8.54 -14.18
CA PHE A 231 -17.30 8.90 -15.59
C PHE A 231 -16.30 10.01 -15.95
N PRO A 232 -16.29 11.18 -15.27
CA PRO A 232 -15.31 12.22 -15.57
C PRO A 232 -13.87 11.82 -15.23
N ALA A 233 -13.64 10.94 -14.25
CA ALA A 233 -12.32 10.41 -13.95
C ALA A 233 -11.83 9.48 -15.07
N VAL A 234 -12.68 8.59 -15.59
CA VAL A 234 -12.39 7.76 -16.77
C VAL A 234 -12.07 8.63 -17.99
N ARG A 235 -12.89 9.67 -18.26
CA ARG A 235 -12.61 10.64 -19.34
C ARG A 235 -11.24 11.31 -19.18
N ALA A 236 -10.91 11.72 -17.96
CA ALA A 236 -9.62 12.35 -17.64
C ALA A 236 -8.43 11.40 -17.92
N VAL A 237 -8.56 10.11 -17.59
CA VAL A 237 -7.53 9.09 -17.92
C VAL A 237 -7.33 9.00 -19.44
N GLY A 238 -8.41 8.97 -20.22
CA GLY A 238 -8.33 8.92 -21.69
C GLY A 238 -7.67 10.14 -22.33
N GLU A 239 -7.65 11.27 -21.64
CA GLU A 239 -7.03 12.53 -22.05
C GLU A 239 -5.63 12.74 -21.47
N GLY A 240 -5.08 11.74 -20.74
CA GLY A 240 -3.75 11.80 -20.16
C GLY A 240 -3.63 12.70 -18.91
N LEU A 241 -4.76 12.99 -18.24
CA LEU A 241 -4.77 13.76 -17.00
C LEU A 241 -4.57 12.90 -15.75
N GLY A 242 -4.49 11.60 -15.93
CA GLY A 242 -4.23 10.57 -14.92
C GLY A 242 -3.97 9.23 -15.59
N GLU A 243 -3.29 8.35 -14.86
CA GLU A 243 -2.93 7.01 -15.35
C GLU A 243 -3.88 5.93 -14.82
N LYS A 244 -4.22 6.02 -13.54
CA LYS A 244 -4.96 5.00 -12.80
C LYS A 244 -5.94 5.62 -11.80
N ILE A 245 -7.10 5.00 -11.67
CA ILE A 245 -8.11 5.41 -10.68
C ILE A 245 -8.01 4.49 -9.46
N PHE A 246 -7.92 5.09 -8.27
CA PHE A 246 -8.14 4.40 -6.99
C PHE A 246 -9.51 4.81 -6.44
N TYR A 247 -10.46 3.88 -6.50
CA TYR A 247 -11.77 4.05 -5.88
C TYR A 247 -11.73 3.46 -4.47
N LEU A 248 -11.78 4.33 -3.48
CA LEU A 248 -11.55 4.00 -2.08
C LEU A 248 -12.85 4.06 -1.28
N THR A 249 -13.14 3.00 -0.52
CA THR A 249 -14.35 2.92 0.29
C THR A 249 -14.20 1.99 1.49
N ALA A 250 -14.86 2.32 2.61
CA ALA A 250 -14.82 1.51 3.84
C ALA A 250 -15.82 0.33 3.87
N LYS A 251 -16.77 0.26 2.93
CA LYS A 251 -17.91 -0.68 3.01
C LYS A 251 -18.04 -1.56 1.77
N THR A 252 -18.35 -2.83 1.99
CA THR A 252 -18.57 -3.80 0.89
C THR A 252 -19.69 -3.37 -0.05
N ILE A 253 -20.80 -2.82 0.46
CA ILE A 253 -21.93 -2.36 -0.37
C ILE A 253 -21.51 -1.25 -1.34
N THR A 254 -20.68 -0.31 -0.90
CA THR A 254 -20.19 0.78 -1.74
C THR A 254 -19.18 0.30 -2.79
N ARG A 255 -18.45 -0.79 -2.54
CA ARG A 255 -17.63 -1.48 -3.56
C ARG A 255 -18.49 -1.99 -4.71
N THR A 256 -19.57 -2.69 -4.39
CA THR A 256 -20.51 -3.21 -5.42
C THR A 256 -21.10 -2.08 -6.29
N VAL A 257 -21.39 -0.92 -5.68
CA VAL A 257 -21.86 0.25 -6.45
C VAL A 257 -20.78 0.78 -7.40
N ALA A 258 -19.52 0.79 -6.99
CA ALA A 258 -18.41 1.16 -7.88
C ALA A 258 -18.23 0.15 -9.01
N GLU A 259 -18.25 -1.15 -8.71
CA GLU A 259 -18.18 -2.23 -9.71
C GLU A 259 -19.30 -2.08 -10.75
N GLN A 260 -20.53 -1.86 -10.30
CA GLN A 260 -21.68 -1.63 -11.18
C GLN A 260 -21.51 -0.38 -12.06
N ALA A 261 -20.90 0.69 -11.53
CA ALA A 261 -20.66 1.89 -12.32
C ALA A 261 -19.66 1.63 -13.46
N PHE A 262 -18.58 0.91 -13.21
CA PHE A 262 -17.63 0.51 -14.25
C PHE A 262 -18.26 -0.48 -15.24
N SER A 263 -18.98 -1.49 -14.75
CA SER A 263 -19.68 -2.48 -15.60
C SER A 263 -20.65 -1.81 -16.57
N LEU A 264 -21.44 -0.86 -16.08
CA LEU A 264 -22.36 -0.09 -16.91
C LEU A 264 -21.66 0.70 -18.03
N LEU A 265 -20.49 1.30 -17.73
CA LEU A 265 -19.70 1.97 -18.77
C LEU A 265 -19.11 0.97 -19.78
N LYS A 266 -18.74 -0.23 -19.34
CA LYS A 266 -18.28 -1.32 -20.22
C LYS A 266 -19.39 -1.82 -21.14
N GLU A 267 -20.61 -1.96 -20.65
CA GLU A 267 -21.81 -2.26 -21.47
C GLU A 267 -22.04 -1.20 -22.56
N LYS A 268 -21.59 0.04 -22.33
CA LYS A 268 -21.64 1.14 -23.31
C LYS A 268 -20.41 1.21 -24.23
N GLY A 269 -19.52 0.22 -24.18
CA GLY A 269 -18.36 0.11 -25.05
C GLY A 269 -17.03 0.56 -24.44
N LEU A 270 -16.98 0.88 -23.15
CA LEU A 270 -15.72 1.17 -22.47
C LEU A 270 -14.85 -0.10 -22.35
N LEU A 271 -13.63 -0.05 -22.84
CA LEU A 271 -12.61 -1.06 -22.57
C LEU A 271 -11.74 -0.59 -21.41
N TYR A 272 -11.90 -1.21 -20.24
CA TYR A 272 -11.26 -0.76 -19.01
C TYR A 272 -11.01 -1.94 -18.08
N LYS A 273 -9.79 -2.08 -17.57
CA LYS A 273 -9.41 -3.15 -16.66
C LYS A 273 -9.66 -2.71 -15.22
N THR A 274 -10.53 -3.43 -14.53
CA THR A 274 -10.91 -3.11 -13.15
C THR A 274 -10.62 -4.27 -12.22
N ILE A 275 -10.05 -3.96 -11.05
CA ILE A 275 -9.82 -4.95 -9.99
C ILE A 275 -10.46 -4.50 -8.69
N THR A 276 -11.09 -5.45 -7.99
CA THR A 276 -11.54 -5.26 -6.61
C THR A 276 -10.65 -6.03 -5.66
N LEU A 277 -9.85 -5.32 -4.87
CA LEU A 277 -8.97 -5.94 -3.88
C LEU A 277 -9.79 -6.44 -2.68
N THR A 278 -9.60 -7.70 -2.37
CA THR A 278 -10.22 -8.38 -1.24
C THR A 278 -9.19 -8.63 -0.15
N ALA A 279 -9.56 -8.44 1.10
CA ALA A 279 -8.68 -8.70 2.24
C ALA A 279 -8.22 -10.17 2.27
N LYS A 280 -6.98 -10.37 2.72
CA LYS A 280 -6.31 -11.67 2.69
C LYS A 280 -7.14 -12.78 3.34
N GLU A 281 -7.74 -12.49 4.50
CA GLU A 281 -8.56 -13.43 5.27
C GLU A 281 -9.82 -13.88 4.51
N LYS A 282 -10.25 -13.11 3.51
CA LYS A 282 -11.46 -13.40 2.73
C LYS A 282 -11.18 -14.14 1.43
N ILE A 283 -10.00 -13.96 0.84
CA ILE A 283 -9.62 -14.56 -0.45
C ILE A 283 -8.69 -15.77 -0.29
N CYS A 284 -8.09 -15.97 0.88
CA CYS A 284 -7.21 -17.09 1.17
C CYS A 284 -7.97 -18.40 1.07
N PHE A 285 -7.36 -19.42 0.46
CA PHE A 285 -7.92 -20.78 0.36
C PHE A 285 -7.67 -21.63 1.61
N CYS A 286 -6.78 -21.20 2.50
CA CYS A 286 -6.45 -21.89 3.74
C CYS A 286 -7.32 -21.34 4.89
N GLU A 287 -7.75 -22.20 5.81
CA GLU A 287 -8.51 -21.79 7.00
C GLU A 287 -7.69 -20.86 7.91
N GLU A 288 -6.41 -21.16 8.06
CA GLU A 288 -5.45 -20.27 8.72
C GLU A 288 -4.43 -19.76 7.70
N ALA A 289 -4.17 -18.45 7.70
CA ALA A 289 -3.30 -17.79 6.73
C ALA A 289 -1.80 -17.95 7.12
N GLU A 290 -1.33 -19.19 7.17
CA GLU A 290 0.09 -19.52 7.35
C GLU A 290 0.81 -19.44 5.99
N CYS A 291 1.40 -18.28 5.69
CA CYS A 291 2.01 -18.02 4.39
C CYS A 291 3.47 -18.48 4.36
N ASN A 292 3.68 -19.78 4.24
CA ASN A 292 4.99 -20.40 4.07
C ASN A 292 4.86 -21.67 3.21
N PRO A 293 5.96 -22.15 2.59
CA PRO A 293 5.91 -23.27 1.66
C PRO A 293 5.56 -24.62 2.29
N ASP A 294 5.70 -24.76 3.60
CA ASP A 294 5.41 -26.01 4.32
C ASP A 294 3.91 -26.14 4.64
N ALA A 295 3.24 -25.02 4.94
CA ALA A 295 1.83 -24.99 5.33
C ALA A 295 0.88 -24.68 4.16
N CYS A 296 1.34 -23.94 3.13
CA CYS A 296 0.48 -23.48 2.07
C CYS A 296 0.99 -23.90 0.67
N PRO A 297 0.27 -24.77 -0.07
CA PRO A 297 0.67 -25.19 -1.41
C PRO A 297 0.69 -24.05 -2.44
N TYR A 298 -0.09 -23.00 -2.22
CA TYR A 298 -0.13 -21.80 -3.07
C TYR A 298 0.99 -20.82 -2.76
N ALA A 299 1.64 -20.92 -1.61
CA ALA A 299 2.83 -20.17 -1.25
C ALA A 299 4.10 -20.80 -1.86
N LYS A 300 4.14 -22.15 -1.94
CA LYS A 300 5.26 -22.90 -2.49
C LYS A 300 5.40 -22.64 -4.00
N GLY A 301 6.56 -22.12 -4.43
CA GLY A 301 6.86 -21.79 -5.82
C GLY A 301 5.93 -20.72 -6.41
N HIS A 302 5.39 -19.84 -5.58
CA HIS A 302 4.50 -18.78 -6.03
C HIS A 302 5.16 -17.88 -7.06
N PHE A 303 6.37 -17.40 -6.77
CA PHE A 303 7.08 -16.46 -7.63
C PHE A 303 7.54 -17.09 -8.95
N ASP A 304 7.69 -18.40 -9.02
CA ASP A 304 8.02 -19.13 -10.25
C ASP A 304 6.86 -19.13 -11.27
N ARG A 305 5.61 -18.97 -10.81
CA ARG A 305 4.41 -19.12 -11.63
C ARG A 305 3.55 -17.87 -11.75
N VAL A 306 3.72 -16.91 -10.85
CA VAL A 306 2.80 -15.77 -10.78
C VAL A 306 2.88 -14.85 -11.99
N ASN A 307 4.04 -14.69 -12.64
CA ASN A 307 4.17 -13.92 -13.87
C ASN A 307 3.30 -14.49 -14.99
N ASP A 308 3.33 -15.80 -15.19
CA ASP A 308 2.49 -16.46 -16.20
C ASP A 308 1.01 -16.37 -15.85
N ALA A 309 0.65 -16.53 -14.58
CA ALA A 309 -0.72 -16.37 -14.10
C ALA A 309 -1.27 -14.96 -14.35
N VAL A 310 -0.47 -13.94 -14.07
CA VAL A 310 -0.84 -12.53 -14.28
C VAL A 310 -0.94 -12.24 -15.77
N PHE A 311 0.03 -12.65 -16.59
CA PHE A 311 0.02 -12.39 -18.02
C PHE A 311 -1.17 -13.05 -18.73
N ASP A 312 -1.47 -14.30 -18.40
CA ASP A 312 -2.65 -15.01 -18.89
C ASP A 312 -3.95 -14.24 -18.53
N LEU A 313 -4.08 -13.80 -17.26
CA LEU A 313 -5.27 -13.06 -16.84
C LEU A 313 -5.44 -11.72 -17.55
N ILE A 314 -4.39 -10.91 -17.62
CA ILE A 314 -4.49 -9.55 -18.18
C ILE A 314 -4.74 -9.54 -19.69
N THR A 315 -4.37 -10.61 -20.41
CA THR A 315 -4.57 -10.74 -21.86
C THR A 315 -5.96 -11.27 -22.22
N HIS A 316 -6.63 -12.02 -21.33
CA HIS A 316 -7.90 -12.68 -21.62
C HIS A 316 -9.12 -12.07 -20.93
N SER A 317 -8.93 -11.26 -19.89
CA SER A 317 -10.03 -10.68 -19.11
C SER A 317 -9.79 -9.20 -18.79
N GLY A 318 -10.86 -8.46 -18.53
CA GLY A 318 -10.83 -7.05 -18.13
C GLY A 318 -11.54 -6.75 -16.80
N ASP A 319 -12.30 -7.70 -16.27
CA ASP A 319 -12.99 -7.62 -14.98
C ASP A 319 -12.40 -8.66 -14.02
N TRP A 320 -11.69 -8.17 -13.02
CA TRP A 320 -10.98 -9.02 -12.07
C TRP A 320 -11.69 -8.98 -10.72
N SER A 321 -12.87 -9.65 -10.70
CA SER A 321 -13.61 -9.90 -9.47
C SER A 321 -12.87 -10.92 -8.61
N ARG A 322 -13.34 -11.09 -7.37
CA ARG A 322 -12.81 -12.09 -6.44
C ARG A 322 -12.85 -13.50 -7.05
N GLU A 323 -13.97 -13.86 -7.67
CA GLU A 323 -14.20 -15.18 -8.26
C GLU A 323 -13.22 -15.45 -9.41
N VAL A 324 -13.00 -14.47 -10.29
CA VAL A 324 -12.05 -14.56 -11.40
C VAL A 324 -10.62 -14.71 -10.89
N LEU A 325 -10.25 -13.96 -9.85
CA LEU A 325 -8.92 -14.07 -9.21
C LEU A 325 -8.72 -15.43 -8.53
N GLU A 326 -9.74 -15.97 -7.85
CA GLU A 326 -9.68 -17.28 -7.22
C GLU A 326 -9.55 -18.41 -8.25
N GLU A 327 -10.29 -18.33 -9.36
CA GLU A 327 -10.20 -19.30 -10.45
C GLU A 327 -8.81 -19.30 -11.10
N GLN A 328 -8.29 -18.13 -11.44
CA GLN A 328 -6.97 -17.97 -12.01
C GLN A 328 -5.86 -18.45 -11.06
N ALA A 329 -5.98 -18.14 -9.78
CA ALA A 329 -5.03 -18.56 -8.76
C ALA A 329 -5.01 -20.11 -8.60
N LYS A 330 -6.16 -20.77 -8.67
CA LYS A 330 -6.25 -22.24 -8.65
C LYS A 330 -5.64 -22.86 -9.91
N LYS A 331 -5.92 -22.28 -11.09
CA LYS A 331 -5.38 -22.73 -12.38
C LYS A 331 -3.87 -22.77 -12.38
N HIS A 332 -3.21 -21.75 -11.83
CA HIS A 332 -1.76 -21.60 -11.81
C HIS A 332 -1.10 -22.00 -10.49
N MET A 333 -1.86 -22.48 -9.50
CA MET A 333 -1.35 -22.86 -8.16
C MET A 333 -0.55 -21.71 -7.51
N VAL A 334 -1.10 -20.50 -7.49
CA VAL A 334 -0.49 -19.31 -6.88
C VAL A 334 -1.38 -18.73 -5.78
N CYS A 335 -0.81 -17.95 -4.87
CA CYS A 335 -1.59 -17.28 -3.82
C CYS A 335 -2.55 -16.25 -4.44
N PRO A 336 -3.88 -16.35 -4.22
CA PRO A 336 -4.84 -15.44 -4.82
C PRO A 336 -4.68 -14.00 -4.32
N PHE A 337 -4.28 -13.82 -3.06
CA PHE A 337 -4.06 -12.49 -2.49
C PHE A 337 -2.85 -11.80 -3.12
N GLU A 338 -1.67 -12.42 -3.10
CA GLU A 338 -0.45 -11.84 -3.68
C GLU A 338 -0.58 -11.64 -5.19
N MET A 339 -1.18 -12.61 -5.90
CA MET A 339 -1.49 -12.46 -7.33
C MET A 339 -2.41 -11.25 -7.58
N SER A 340 -3.44 -11.03 -6.75
CA SER A 340 -4.33 -9.87 -6.89
C SER A 340 -3.59 -8.54 -6.76
N LEU A 341 -2.60 -8.48 -5.86
CA LEU A 341 -1.73 -7.31 -5.73
C LEU A 341 -0.88 -7.09 -6.99
N ASP A 342 -0.35 -8.16 -7.60
CA ASP A 342 0.41 -8.08 -8.84
C ASP A 342 -0.46 -7.66 -10.03
N VAL A 343 -1.66 -8.22 -10.15
CA VAL A 343 -2.65 -7.85 -11.17
C VAL A 343 -3.04 -6.36 -11.07
N SER A 344 -3.06 -5.79 -9.86
CA SER A 344 -3.41 -4.37 -9.66
C SER A 344 -2.45 -3.40 -10.39
N ASN A 345 -1.21 -3.81 -10.69
CA ASN A 345 -0.28 -3.01 -11.49
C ASN A 345 -0.80 -2.76 -12.92
N TRP A 346 -1.56 -3.71 -13.45
CA TRP A 346 -2.10 -3.71 -14.82
C TRP A 346 -3.54 -3.21 -14.91
N ALA A 347 -4.16 -2.89 -13.78
CA ALA A 347 -5.51 -2.35 -13.72
C ALA A 347 -5.53 -0.85 -14.06
N ASP A 348 -6.57 -0.41 -14.77
CA ASP A 348 -6.87 1.00 -14.99
C ASP A 348 -7.62 1.60 -13.78
N ALA A 349 -8.39 0.77 -13.07
CA ALA A 349 -9.01 1.15 -11.80
C ALA A 349 -8.84 0.05 -10.74
N VAL A 350 -8.49 0.48 -9.53
CA VAL A 350 -8.38 -0.35 -8.33
C VAL A 350 -9.46 0.08 -7.35
N ILE A 351 -10.39 -0.83 -7.05
CA ILE A 351 -11.45 -0.64 -6.05
C ILE A 351 -10.99 -1.33 -4.78
N CYS A 352 -10.81 -0.60 -3.69
CA CYS A 352 -10.29 -1.16 -2.46
C CYS A 352 -10.71 -0.39 -1.20
N ASP A 353 -10.35 -0.93 -0.03
CA ASP A 353 -10.53 -0.25 1.26
C ASP A 353 -9.53 0.91 1.41
N TYR A 354 -9.86 1.91 2.24
CA TYR A 354 -8.99 3.03 2.58
C TYR A 354 -7.61 2.59 3.08
N ASN A 355 -7.54 1.45 3.78
CA ASN A 355 -6.29 0.93 4.33
C ASN A 355 -5.24 0.68 3.24
N TYR A 356 -5.67 0.23 2.06
CA TYR A 356 -4.75 -0.02 0.94
C TYR A 356 -4.08 1.24 0.38
N ALA A 357 -4.62 2.43 0.68
CA ALA A 357 -4.02 3.69 0.28
C ALA A 357 -3.35 4.43 1.44
N PHE A 358 -3.91 4.37 2.65
CA PHE A 358 -3.57 5.31 3.72
C PHE A 358 -2.99 4.68 4.98
N ASP A 359 -3.11 3.37 5.18
CA ASP A 359 -2.60 2.74 6.40
C ASP A 359 -1.07 2.62 6.36
N PRO A 360 -0.34 3.09 7.36
CA PRO A 360 1.12 3.02 7.39
C PRO A 360 1.70 1.61 7.24
N GLN A 361 0.94 0.58 7.63
CA GLN A 361 1.38 -0.82 7.61
C GLN A 361 0.83 -1.61 6.42
N ALA A 362 -0.40 -1.29 5.97
CA ALA A 362 -1.13 -2.08 4.98
C ALA A 362 -1.24 -1.41 3.59
N HIS A 363 -0.76 -0.16 3.42
CA HIS A 363 -0.85 0.52 2.12
C HIS A 363 -0.06 -0.22 1.04
N LEU A 364 -0.50 -0.07 -0.19
CA LEU A 364 0.13 -0.68 -1.36
C LEU A 364 1.45 0.03 -1.69
N LYS A 365 2.55 -0.42 -1.09
CA LYS A 365 3.91 0.16 -1.27
C LYS A 365 4.32 0.25 -2.74
N ARG A 366 3.80 -0.64 -3.60
CA ARG A 366 4.04 -0.62 -5.05
C ARG A 366 3.52 0.63 -5.75
N PHE A 367 2.54 1.32 -5.18
CA PHE A 367 1.97 2.57 -5.68
C PHE A 367 2.30 3.77 -4.80
N PHE A 368 2.39 3.56 -3.49
CA PHE A 368 2.49 4.62 -2.49
C PHE A 368 3.81 4.53 -1.71
N SER A 369 4.93 4.42 -2.43
CA SER A 369 6.27 4.47 -1.85
C SER A 369 6.80 5.91 -1.81
N GLU A 370 7.73 6.20 -0.90
CA GLU A 370 8.34 7.53 -0.75
C GLU A 370 9.09 8.02 -2.02
N SER A 371 9.42 7.11 -2.94
CA SER A 371 10.26 7.38 -4.11
C SER A 371 9.51 7.72 -5.40
N GLY A 372 8.16 7.65 -5.43
CA GLY A 372 7.43 7.82 -6.69
C GLY A 372 6.10 8.52 -6.54
N LYS A 373 5.91 9.59 -7.34
CA LYS A 373 4.56 10.12 -7.61
C LYS A 373 4.02 9.41 -8.84
N GLY A 374 2.83 8.81 -8.70
CA GLY A 374 2.06 8.30 -9.83
C GLY A 374 1.02 9.34 -10.29
N GLU A 375 0.55 9.19 -11.51
CA GLU A 375 -0.54 10.02 -12.01
C GLU A 375 -1.90 9.44 -11.59
N TYR A 376 -2.09 9.23 -10.27
CA TYR A 376 -3.27 8.58 -9.72
C TYR A 376 -4.40 9.56 -9.47
N LEU A 377 -5.63 9.11 -9.70
CA LEU A 377 -6.86 9.82 -9.37
C LEU A 377 -7.55 9.10 -8.21
N PHE A 378 -7.68 9.78 -7.07
CA PHE A 378 -8.36 9.23 -5.91
C PHE A 378 -9.85 9.61 -5.92
N LEU A 379 -10.72 8.62 -5.92
CA LEU A 379 -12.17 8.76 -5.73
C LEU A 379 -12.52 8.16 -4.35
N ILE A 380 -12.79 9.01 -3.37
CA ILE A 380 -12.98 8.62 -1.97
C ILE A 380 -14.47 8.70 -1.64
N ASP A 381 -15.11 7.53 -1.67
CA ASP A 381 -16.54 7.39 -1.40
C ASP A 381 -16.80 7.31 0.12
N GLU A 382 -17.96 7.82 0.53
CA GLU A 382 -18.35 7.95 1.94
C GLU A 382 -17.22 8.57 2.80
N ALA A 383 -16.60 9.62 2.25
CA ALA A 383 -15.40 10.25 2.78
C ALA A 383 -15.52 10.73 4.25
N HIS A 384 -16.75 10.89 4.76
CA HIS A 384 -16.97 11.18 6.17
C HIS A 384 -16.42 10.08 7.10
N ASN A 385 -16.40 8.81 6.64
CA ASN A 385 -15.82 7.70 7.41
C ASN A 385 -14.28 7.75 7.47
N LEU A 386 -13.64 8.42 6.50
CA LEU A 386 -12.17 8.48 6.46
C LEU A 386 -11.58 9.26 7.64
N VAL A 387 -12.34 10.15 8.28
CA VAL A 387 -11.89 10.87 9.47
C VAL A 387 -11.63 9.90 10.63
N GLU A 388 -12.62 9.08 10.98
CA GLU A 388 -12.46 8.12 12.07
C GLU A 388 -11.47 7.00 11.69
N ARG A 389 -11.53 6.51 10.47
CA ARG A 389 -10.56 5.51 9.97
C ARG A 389 -9.13 6.06 9.99
N GLY A 390 -8.93 7.34 9.60
CA GLY A 390 -7.62 7.99 9.70
C GLY A 390 -7.15 8.10 11.14
N ARG A 391 -8.03 8.50 12.06
CA ARG A 391 -7.71 8.50 13.49
C ARG A 391 -7.30 7.12 14.00
N GLU A 392 -8.00 6.06 13.59
CA GLU A 392 -7.65 4.67 13.95
C GLU A 392 -6.31 4.25 13.37
N MET A 393 -6.10 4.45 12.05
CA MET A 393 -4.87 4.05 11.34
C MET A 393 -3.61 4.72 11.92
N TYR A 394 -3.75 5.98 12.36
CA TYR A 394 -2.63 6.77 12.89
C TYR A 394 -2.60 6.84 14.42
N SER A 395 -3.32 5.98 15.11
CA SER A 395 -3.27 5.85 16.57
C SER A 395 -2.72 4.49 16.97
N ALA A 396 -2.10 4.43 18.15
CA ALA A 396 -1.62 3.16 18.70
C ALA A 396 -1.86 3.10 20.21
N SER A 397 -2.09 1.89 20.70
CA SER A 397 -2.32 1.63 22.14
C SER A 397 -1.46 0.48 22.61
N LEU A 398 -0.97 0.57 23.84
CA LEU A 398 -0.31 -0.53 24.54
C LEU A 398 -0.99 -0.78 25.88
N TYR A 399 -1.24 -2.04 26.17
CA TYR A 399 -1.84 -2.48 27.42
C TYR A 399 -0.80 -3.10 28.34
N LYS A 400 -0.83 -2.66 29.60
CA LYS A 400 0.07 -3.18 30.64
C LYS A 400 -0.11 -4.69 30.85
N GLU A 401 -1.34 -5.15 30.75
CA GLU A 401 -1.71 -6.55 30.99
C GLU A 401 -1.11 -7.47 29.91
N ASP A 402 -1.09 -7.06 28.64
CA ASP A 402 -0.47 -7.81 27.52
C ASP A 402 1.05 -7.94 27.72
N LEU A 403 1.70 -6.85 28.15
CA LEU A 403 3.13 -6.87 28.51
C LEU A 403 3.42 -7.87 29.64
N LEU A 404 2.55 -7.92 30.67
CA LEU A 404 2.72 -8.84 31.78
C LEU A 404 2.47 -10.30 31.38
N GLU A 405 1.52 -10.56 30.45
CA GLU A 405 1.26 -11.87 29.89
C GLU A 405 2.50 -12.39 29.16
N VAL A 406 3.03 -11.59 28.20
CA VAL A 406 4.23 -11.96 27.46
C VAL A 406 5.43 -12.19 28.40
N ARG A 407 5.62 -11.31 29.40
CA ARG A 407 6.67 -11.52 30.39
C ARG A 407 6.57 -12.86 31.12
N LYS A 408 5.36 -13.33 31.43
CA LYS A 408 5.16 -14.64 32.07
C LYS A 408 5.52 -15.78 31.12
N LEU A 409 5.14 -15.67 29.85
CA LEU A 409 5.39 -16.68 28.83
C LEU A 409 6.90 -16.88 28.57
N VAL A 410 7.65 -15.78 28.44
CA VAL A 410 9.08 -15.85 28.07
C VAL A 410 10.01 -16.07 29.26
N LYS A 411 9.55 -15.91 30.53
CA LYS A 411 10.42 -15.84 31.71
C LYS A 411 11.31 -17.08 31.91
N ALA A 412 10.81 -18.26 31.58
CA ALA A 412 11.55 -19.52 31.78
C ALA A 412 12.60 -19.73 30.67
N GLU A 413 12.33 -19.27 29.46
CA GLU A 413 13.13 -19.50 28.27
C GLU A 413 14.14 -18.36 28.03
N ASP A 414 13.71 -17.10 28.19
CA ASP A 414 14.57 -15.91 28.08
C ASP A 414 14.43 -14.99 29.31
N PRO A 415 15.23 -15.21 30.37
CA PRO A 415 15.25 -14.32 31.55
C PRO A 415 15.70 -12.89 31.24
N LYS A 416 16.48 -12.66 30.16
CA LYS A 416 16.96 -11.33 29.77
C LYS A 416 15.82 -10.49 29.19
N LEU A 417 15.05 -11.07 28.26
CA LEU A 417 13.83 -10.46 27.73
C LEU A 417 12.82 -10.21 28.86
N ALA A 418 12.58 -11.17 29.74
CA ALA A 418 11.68 -11.00 30.88
C ALA A 418 12.11 -9.84 31.81
N LYS A 419 13.42 -9.61 31.99
CA LYS A 419 13.94 -8.46 32.73
C LYS A 419 13.65 -7.15 32.02
N ARG A 420 13.86 -7.05 30.71
CA ARG A 420 13.54 -5.84 29.91
C ARG A 420 12.06 -5.51 29.96
N LEU A 421 11.20 -6.51 29.84
CA LEU A 421 9.75 -6.34 30.01
C LEU A 421 9.39 -5.86 31.42
N SER A 422 10.09 -6.34 32.45
CA SER A 422 9.90 -5.86 33.83
C SER A 422 10.29 -4.40 34.02
N GLU A 423 11.39 -3.96 33.41
CA GLU A 423 11.85 -2.56 33.41
C GLU A 423 10.84 -1.64 32.70
N CYS A 424 10.24 -2.11 31.59
CA CYS A 424 9.20 -1.41 30.90
C CYS A 424 7.90 -1.33 31.75
N ASN A 425 7.50 -2.44 32.40
CA ASN A 425 6.34 -2.50 33.27
C ASN A 425 6.42 -1.52 34.47
N GLN A 426 7.60 -1.21 34.97
CA GLN A 426 7.75 -0.21 36.04
C GLN A 426 7.22 1.15 35.63
N GLN A 427 7.48 1.58 34.39
CA GLN A 427 6.97 2.84 33.86
C GLN A 427 5.44 2.82 33.71
N PHE A 428 4.87 1.71 33.26
CA PHE A 428 3.41 1.54 33.25
C PHE A 428 2.79 1.60 34.66
N LEU A 429 3.47 1.03 35.66
CA LEU A 429 3.02 1.06 37.05
C LEU A 429 3.06 2.47 37.64
N GLU A 430 4.08 3.26 37.33
CA GLU A 430 4.19 4.66 37.77
C GLU A 430 3.01 5.47 37.20
N LEU A 431 2.76 5.39 35.90
CA LEU A 431 1.63 6.08 35.29
C LEU A 431 0.26 5.57 35.78
N LYS A 432 0.13 4.25 36.01
CA LYS A 432 -1.14 3.67 36.55
C LYS A 432 -1.45 4.18 37.94
N ARG A 433 -0.44 4.43 38.79
CA ARG A 433 -0.64 4.96 40.16
C ARG A 433 -1.14 6.39 40.16
N GLU A 434 -0.77 7.18 39.15
CA GLU A 434 -1.17 8.58 38.99
C GLU A 434 -2.50 8.75 38.25
N CYS A 435 -3.01 7.68 37.62
CA CYS A 435 -4.20 7.69 36.76
C CYS A 435 -5.42 7.15 37.53
N GLU A 436 -6.36 8.03 37.90
CA GLU A 436 -7.64 7.60 38.48
C GLU A 436 -8.58 7.01 37.42
N HIS A 437 -8.87 7.73 36.33
CA HIS A 437 -9.69 7.30 35.20
C HIS A 437 -8.94 7.50 33.91
N TYR A 438 -8.50 8.72 33.59
CA TYR A 438 -7.64 9.06 32.48
C TYR A 438 -6.69 10.20 32.86
N GLN A 439 -5.56 10.27 32.19
CA GLN A 439 -4.55 11.31 32.37
C GLN A 439 -3.89 11.66 31.06
N ILE A 440 -3.83 12.96 30.74
CA ILE A 440 -3.07 13.44 29.58
C ILE A 440 -1.58 13.46 29.94
N LEU A 441 -0.77 12.85 29.08
CA LEU A 441 0.67 12.75 29.26
C LEU A 441 1.39 13.74 28.34
N LYS A 442 2.48 14.33 28.82
CA LYS A 442 3.29 15.25 28.03
C LYS A 442 4.22 14.52 27.07
N SER A 443 4.68 13.34 27.44
CA SER A 443 5.60 12.53 26.64
C SER A 443 5.60 11.09 27.12
N VAL A 444 5.93 10.17 26.21
CA VAL A 444 6.19 8.75 26.47
C VAL A 444 7.57 8.31 25.99
N SER A 445 8.49 9.25 25.75
CA SER A 445 9.82 8.98 25.20
C SER A 445 10.62 7.98 26.03
N HIS A 446 10.51 8.01 27.38
CA HIS A 446 11.17 7.02 28.23
C HIS A 446 10.62 5.60 28.05
N ILE A 447 9.31 5.47 27.81
CA ILE A 447 8.69 4.18 27.52
C ILE A 447 9.11 3.72 26.11
N ALA A 448 9.10 4.62 25.12
CA ALA A 448 9.51 4.32 23.75
C ALA A 448 10.95 3.79 23.69
N LEU A 449 11.89 4.42 24.37
CA LEU A 449 13.28 3.94 24.47
C LEU A 449 13.40 2.53 25.07
N LYS A 450 12.61 2.21 26.09
CA LYS A 450 12.59 0.87 26.68
C LYS A 450 11.92 -0.14 25.76
N LEU A 451 10.86 0.27 25.03
CA LEU A 451 10.18 -0.58 24.06
C LEU A 451 11.05 -0.91 22.85
N MET A 452 11.90 0.00 22.38
CA MET A 452 12.89 -0.30 21.33
C MET A 452 13.83 -1.45 21.74
N ASN A 453 14.34 -1.40 23.00
CA ASN A 453 15.16 -2.49 23.52
C ASN A 453 14.40 -3.82 23.71
N VAL A 454 13.08 -3.74 23.98
CA VAL A 454 12.21 -4.93 24.06
C VAL A 454 11.95 -5.49 22.67
N LEU A 455 11.72 -4.63 21.68
CA LEU A 455 11.40 -5.03 20.30
C LEU A 455 12.48 -5.93 19.70
N SER A 456 13.77 -5.50 19.76
CA SER A 456 14.90 -6.30 19.27
C SER A 456 14.98 -7.67 19.95
N LYS A 457 14.73 -7.72 21.27
CA LYS A 457 14.76 -9.01 22.00
C LYS A 457 13.54 -9.90 21.72
N LEU A 458 12.39 -9.32 21.38
CA LEU A 458 11.24 -10.09 20.93
C LEU A 458 11.51 -10.73 19.57
N GLU A 459 12.24 -10.05 18.68
CA GLU A 459 12.65 -10.60 17.38
C GLU A 459 13.54 -11.83 17.57
N ASP A 460 14.61 -11.70 18.38
CA ASP A 460 15.50 -12.83 18.70
C ASP A 460 14.69 -14.02 19.24
N TYR A 461 13.78 -13.78 20.20
CA TYR A 461 12.94 -14.81 20.79
C TYR A 461 11.99 -15.49 19.79
N LEU A 462 11.36 -14.71 18.90
CA LEU A 462 10.42 -15.21 17.90
C LEU A 462 11.08 -16.10 16.84
N GLU A 463 12.38 -15.88 16.54
CA GLU A 463 13.14 -16.73 15.63
C GLU A 463 13.40 -18.10 16.25
N GLU A 464 13.68 -18.18 17.56
CA GLU A 464 14.01 -19.41 18.27
C GLU A 464 12.77 -20.17 18.79
N CYS A 465 11.62 -19.49 18.94
CA CYS A 465 10.42 -20.05 19.57
C CYS A 465 9.75 -21.12 18.69
N LYS A 466 9.68 -22.35 19.22
CA LYS A 466 9.06 -23.52 18.55
C LYS A 466 7.61 -23.78 18.97
N ASP A 467 7.16 -23.20 20.09
CA ASP A 467 5.79 -23.35 20.59
C ASP A 467 4.86 -22.39 19.85
N ALA A 468 3.98 -22.92 19.00
CA ALA A 468 3.12 -22.14 18.12
C ALA A 468 2.15 -21.20 18.88
N GLU A 469 1.60 -21.66 20.03
CA GLU A 469 0.66 -20.83 20.81
C GLU A 469 1.39 -19.67 21.51
N LYS A 470 2.53 -19.94 22.12
CA LYS A 470 3.38 -18.89 22.70
C LYS A 470 3.87 -17.92 21.62
N LYS A 471 4.34 -18.46 20.50
CA LYS A 471 4.80 -17.66 19.36
C LYS A 471 3.73 -16.68 18.88
N LYS A 472 2.48 -17.14 18.74
CA LYS A 472 1.35 -16.30 18.34
C LYS A 472 1.11 -15.15 19.32
N ARG A 473 1.07 -15.43 20.63
CA ARG A 473 0.88 -14.40 21.67
C ARG A 473 2.01 -13.39 21.73
N VAL A 474 3.25 -13.85 21.62
CA VAL A 474 4.42 -12.96 21.60
C VAL A 474 4.44 -12.13 20.32
N LEU A 475 4.04 -12.69 19.17
CA LEU A 475 3.94 -12.00 17.89
C LEU A 475 2.86 -10.91 17.91
N ASP A 476 1.70 -11.15 18.51
CA ASP A 476 0.64 -10.14 18.65
C ASP A 476 1.16 -8.93 19.46
N PHE A 477 1.85 -9.19 20.55
CA PHE A 477 2.46 -8.12 21.36
C PHE A 477 3.59 -7.41 20.62
N TYR A 478 4.42 -8.14 19.88
CA TYR A 478 5.46 -7.56 19.03
C TYR A 478 4.88 -6.56 18.03
N PHE A 479 3.81 -6.92 17.34
CA PHE A 479 3.14 -6.00 16.41
C PHE A 479 2.52 -4.79 17.11
N ALA A 480 1.97 -4.97 18.31
CA ALA A 480 1.46 -3.84 19.10
C ALA A 480 2.58 -2.86 19.49
N VAL A 481 3.72 -3.37 19.97
CA VAL A 481 4.90 -2.55 20.30
C VAL A 481 5.43 -1.83 19.06
N ARG A 482 5.58 -2.54 17.95
CA ARG A 482 6.04 -1.97 16.69
C ARG A 482 5.11 -0.87 16.18
N SER A 483 3.79 -1.12 16.20
CA SER A 483 2.79 -0.11 15.84
C SER A 483 2.89 1.12 16.72
N PHE A 484 3.05 0.94 18.03
CA PHE A 484 3.20 2.04 18.97
C PHE A 484 4.46 2.89 18.70
N LEU A 485 5.59 2.26 18.42
CA LEU A 485 6.84 2.95 18.07
C LEU A 485 6.73 3.67 16.72
N ASN A 486 6.15 3.04 15.71
CA ASN A 486 5.93 3.68 14.41
C ASN A 486 5.05 4.92 14.51
N ILE A 487 3.99 4.87 15.33
CA ILE A 487 3.14 6.06 15.55
C ILE A 487 3.89 7.10 16.39
N HIS A 488 4.67 6.69 17.39
CA HIS A 488 5.48 7.62 18.17
C HIS A 488 6.44 8.43 17.29
N ASP A 489 7.02 7.82 16.27
CA ASP A 489 8.01 8.46 15.38
C ASP A 489 7.38 9.49 14.42
N ILE A 490 6.09 9.33 14.07
CA ILE A 490 5.37 10.25 13.18
C ILE A 490 4.51 11.27 13.91
N MET A 491 4.48 11.24 15.26
CA MET A 491 3.65 12.17 16.04
C MET A 491 4.09 13.63 15.87
N ASP A 492 3.10 14.50 15.75
CA ASP A 492 3.21 15.93 15.69
C ASP A 492 2.21 16.61 16.68
N GLU A 493 1.98 17.90 16.53
CA GLU A 493 1.02 18.67 17.33
C GLU A 493 -0.45 18.23 17.18
N ASN A 494 -0.76 17.38 16.19
CA ASN A 494 -2.09 16.83 15.96
C ASN A 494 -2.41 15.60 16.82
N TYR A 495 -1.51 15.23 17.72
CA TYR A 495 -1.67 14.07 18.61
C TYR A 495 -1.92 14.46 20.06
N VAL A 496 -2.63 13.59 20.76
CA VAL A 496 -2.77 13.62 22.21
C VAL A 496 -2.32 12.28 22.78
N ILE A 497 -1.44 12.34 23.77
CA ILE A 497 -1.00 11.15 24.49
C ILE A 497 -1.79 11.08 25.80
N PHE A 498 -2.39 9.94 26.10
CA PHE A 498 -3.06 9.74 27.36
C PHE A 498 -2.96 8.32 27.89
N SER A 499 -3.09 8.18 29.19
CA SER A 499 -3.30 6.89 29.86
C SER A 499 -4.72 6.80 30.40
N GLU A 500 -5.25 5.60 30.46
CA GLU A 500 -6.64 5.36 30.85
C GLU A 500 -6.81 4.02 31.55
N MET A 501 -7.67 4.00 32.56
CA MET A 501 -8.19 2.77 33.16
C MET A 501 -9.46 2.36 32.43
N MET A 502 -9.36 1.25 31.69
CA MET A 502 -10.50 0.72 30.94
C MET A 502 -11.57 0.14 31.87
N GLU A 503 -12.81 0.06 31.39
CA GLU A 503 -13.95 -0.53 32.16
C GLU A 503 -13.70 -2.00 32.56
N ASP A 504 -12.91 -2.74 31.78
CA ASP A 504 -12.50 -4.12 32.07
C ASP A 504 -11.32 -4.24 33.06
N GLY A 505 -10.84 -3.11 33.58
CA GLY A 505 -9.76 -3.02 34.57
C GLY A 505 -8.35 -3.04 33.95
N ARG A 506 -8.20 -3.12 32.63
CA ARG A 506 -6.91 -2.97 31.97
C ARG A 506 -6.44 -1.52 31.97
N PHE A 507 -5.14 -1.34 31.98
CA PHE A 507 -4.50 -0.03 31.87
C PHE A 507 -3.84 0.12 30.51
N GLN A 508 -4.23 1.18 29.77
CA GLN A 508 -3.65 1.49 28.47
C GLN A 508 -2.88 2.82 28.45
N ILE A 509 -1.91 2.90 27.58
CA ILE A 509 -1.31 4.14 27.08
C ILE A 509 -1.66 4.25 25.62
N LYS A 510 -2.24 5.39 25.21
CA LYS A 510 -2.68 5.64 23.85
C LYS A 510 -2.02 6.86 23.24
N LEU A 511 -1.49 6.70 22.06
CA LEU A 511 -1.08 7.76 21.14
C LEU A 511 -2.28 8.01 20.22
N PHE A 512 -3.01 9.08 20.42
CA PHE A 512 -4.27 9.33 19.72
C PHE A 512 -4.11 10.46 18.70
N CYS A 513 -4.30 10.13 17.42
CA CYS A 513 -4.34 11.08 16.33
C CYS A 513 -5.68 11.84 16.34
N VAL A 514 -5.68 13.10 16.75
CA VAL A 514 -6.87 13.95 16.76
C VAL A 514 -7.21 14.44 15.35
N ASN A 515 -6.19 14.84 14.59
CA ASN A 515 -6.35 15.32 13.22
C ASN A 515 -5.45 14.52 12.26
N PRO A 516 -6.02 13.63 11.43
CA PRO A 516 -5.25 12.79 10.51
C PRO A 516 -4.84 13.50 9.20
N ALA A 517 -5.19 14.78 8.99
CA ALA A 517 -5.01 15.47 7.71
C ALA A 517 -3.55 15.46 7.22
N VAL A 518 -2.57 15.68 8.11
CA VAL A 518 -1.14 15.70 7.76
C VAL A 518 -0.68 14.32 7.31
N ASN A 519 -1.08 13.27 8.02
CA ASN A 519 -0.72 11.88 7.67
C ASN A 519 -1.38 11.46 6.35
N LEU A 520 -2.65 11.78 6.14
CA LEU A 520 -3.35 11.49 4.88
C LEU A 520 -2.71 12.24 3.70
N GLN A 521 -2.24 13.47 3.92
CA GLN A 521 -1.62 14.30 2.88
C GLN A 521 -0.41 13.61 2.25
N ASN A 522 0.42 12.93 3.03
CA ASN A 522 1.60 12.22 2.56
C ASN A 522 1.28 11.19 1.46
N TYR A 523 0.10 10.57 1.53
CA TYR A 523 -0.36 9.63 0.51
C TYR A 523 -1.13 10.32 -0.62
N LEU A 524 -1.94 11.34 -0.31
CA LEU A 524 -2.71 12.08 -1.31
C LEU A 524 -1.82 12.85 -2.28
N GLU A 525 -0.65 13.31 -1.85
CA GLU A 525 0.35 13.98 -2.70
C GLU A 525 1.02 13.05 -3.70
N GLN A 526 0.87 11.74 -3.55
CA GLN A 526 1.36 10.76 -4.51
C GLN A 526 0.46 10.60 -5.73
N GLY A 527 -0.74 11.21 -5.69
CA GLY A 527 -1.65 11.29 -6.83
C GLY A 527 -1.79 12.70 -7.39
N ASN A 528 -2.45 12.80 -8.55
CA ASN A 528 -2.67 14.06 -9.24
C ASN A 528 -3.88 14.83 -8.69
N SER A 529 -4.93 14.12 -8.29
CA SER A 529 -6.19 14.76 -7.84
C SER A 529 -6.98 13.83 -6.93
N THR A 530 -7.76 14.44 -6.03
CA THR A 530 -8.60 13.71 -5.07
C THR A 530 -10.01 14.26 -5.05
N ILE A 531 -10.99 13.36 -5.15
CA ILE A 531 -12.41 13.69 -5.07
C ILE A 531 -12.99 13.01 -3.83
N PHE A 532 -13.27 13.79 -2.80
CA PHE A 532 -13.98 13.34 -1.59
C PHE A 532 -15.47 13.54 -1.79
N PHE A 533 -16.27 12.50 -1.64
CA PHE A 533 -17.71 12.61 -1.80
C PHE A 533 -18.49 11.79 -0.78
N SER A 534 -19.59 12.36 -0.30
CA SER A 534 -20.53 11.71 0.60
C SER A 534 -21.85 12.47 0.69
N ALA A 535 -22.89 11.80 1.17
CA ALA A 535 -24.15 12.44 1.49
C ALA A 535 -24.08 13.33 2.76
N THR A 536 -23.12 13.09 3.64
CA THR A 536 -23.04 13.63 5.00
C THR A 536 -21.79 14.46 5.28
N LEU A 537 -21.13 15.00 4.25
CA LEU A 537 -19.99 15.91 4.42
C LEU A 537 -20.41 17.32 4.86
N LEU A 538 -21.17 17.40 5.93
CA LEU A 538 -21.64 18.66 6.52
C LEU A 538 -21.24 18.77 8.01
N PRO A 539 -20.70 19.92 8.44
CA PRO A 539 -20.29 21.07 7.62
C PRO A 539 -18.98 20.79 6.86
N VAL A 540 -18.91 21.15 5.57
CA VAL A 540 -17.78 20.79 4.69
C VAL A 540 -16.44 21.30 5.22
N HIS A 541 -16.41 22.50 5.83
CA HIS A 541 -15.17 23.06 6.38
C HIS A 541 -14.57 22.22 7.52
N TYR A 542 -15.39 21.49 8.29
CA TYR A 542 -14.92 20.55 9.30
C TYR A 542 -14.16 19.38 8.65
N TYR A 543 -14.75 18.76 7.63
CA TYR A 543 -14.12 17.66 6.92
C TYR A 543 -12.87 18.11 6.14
N LYS A 544 -12.88 19.28 5.52
CA LYS A 544 -11.69 19.84 4.86
C LYS A 544 -10.50 19.93 5.81
N LYS A 545 -10.69 20.40 7.05
CA LYS A 545 -9.63 20.51 8.07
C LYS A 545 -9.09 19.16 8.54
N LEU A 546 -9.88 18.10 8.44
CA LEU A 546 -9.51 16.77 8.94
C LEU A 546 -9.03 15.81 7.81
N LEU A 547 -9.27 16.15 6.55
CA LEU A 547 -8.93 15.32 5.39
C LEU A 547 -7.93 15.96 4.45
N SER A 548 -7.60 17.25 4.63
CA SER A 548 -6.64 17.96 3.81
C SER A 548 -5.97 19.09 4.58
N VAL A 549 -4.72 19.39 4.22
CA VAL A 549 -3.98 20.54 4.73
C VAL A 549 -4.08 21.75 3.79
N GLU A 550 -4.58 21.58 2.57
CA GLU A 550 -4.69 22.62 1.56
C GLU A 550 -5.86 23.57 1.85
N LYS A 551 -5.60 24.88 1.78
CA LYS A 551 -6.61 25.90 2.07
C LYS A 551 -7.53 26.19 0.88
N ASP A 552 -7.04 25.99 -0.33
CA ASP A 552 -7.68 26.34 -1.60
C ASP A 552 -8.41 25.16 -2.27
N ASP A 553 -8.64 24.09 -1.53
CA ASP A 553 -9.44 22.96 -1.99
C ASP A 553 -10.88 23.38 -2.32
N TYR A 554 -11.43 22.78 -3.36
CA TYR A 554 -12.79 23.10 -3.81
C TYR A 554 -13.85 22.41 -2.98
N ALA A 555 -15.05 22.98 -2.96
CA ALA A 555 -16.23 22.36 -2.37
C ALA A 555 -17.46 22.61 -3.25
N VAL A 556 -18.28 21.55 -3.42
CA VAL A 556 -19.51 21.60 -4.18
C VAL A 556 -20.65 20.97 -3.35
N TYR A 557 -21.79 21.65 -3.37
CA TYR A 557 -23.02 21.19 -2.75
C TYR A 557 -24.01 20.85 -3.86
N ALA A 558 -24.41 19.58 -3.97
CA ALA A 558 -25.43 19.17 -4.91
C ALA A 558 -26.81 19.23 -4.23
N HIS A 559 -27.78 19.79 -4.95
CA HIS A 559 -29.17 19.76 -4.50
C HIS A 559 -29.75 18.34 -4.63
N SER A 560 -30.76 18.07 -3.80
CA SER A 560 -31.53 16.82 -3.90
C SER A 560 -32.27 16.78 -5.24
N SER A 561 -32.15 15.66 -5.96
CA SER A 561 -32.94 15.41 -7.16
C SER A 561 -34.41 15.02 -6.87
N PHE A 562 -34.75 14.87 -5.59
CA PHE A 562 -36.12 14.57 -5.18
C PHE A 562 -36.90 15.87 -4.95
N PRO A 563 -38.07 16.04 -5.55
CA PRO A 563 -38.93 17.21 -5.35
C PRO A 563 -39.29 17.37 -3.88
N GLN A 564 -39.25 18.61 -3.37
CA GLN A 564 -39.54 18.89 -1.95
C GLN A 564 -40.97 18.58 -1.56
N GLU A 565 -41.89 18.70 -2.51
CA GLU A 565 -43.30 18.36 -2.35
C GLU A 565 -43.53 16.86 -2.10
N ASN A 566 -42.58 16.00 -2.47
CA ASN A 566 -42.66 14.56 -2.19
C ASN A 566 -42.06 14.21 -0.81
N LYS A 567 -41.56 15.20 -0.07
CA LYS A 567 -41.00 14.99 1.26
C LYS A 567 -42.10 15.08 2.32
N PHE A 568 -42.41 13.94 2.90
CA PHE A 568 -43.27 13.88 4.09
C PHE A 568 -42.41 13.73 5.34
N LEU A 569 -42.55 14.66 6.29
CA LEU A 569 -41.87 14.61 7.58
C LEU A 569 -42.86 14.27 8.69
N PHE A 570 -42.63 13.14 9.34
CA PHE A 570 -43.40 12.71 10.48
C PHE A 570 -42.54 12.63 11.75
N ILE A 571 -43.00 13.18 12.88
CA ILE A 571 -42.28 13.18 14.12
C ILE A 571 -43.09 12.39 15.18
N GLY A 572 -42.61 11.20 15.54
CA GLY A 572 -43.13 10.42 16.64
C GLY A 572 -42.60 10.96 17.98
N THR A 573 -43.48 11.52 18.80
CA THR A 573 -43.11 12.12 20.09
C THR A 573 -43.04 11.13 21.26
N ASP A 574 -43.61 9.93 21.06
CA ASP A 574 -43.72 8.85 22.06
C ASP A 574 -42.68 7.74 21.87
N VAL A 575 -41.77 7.88 20.89
CA VAL A 575 -40.71 6.94 20.61
C VAL A 575 -39.33 7.62 20.69
N SER A 576 -38.29 6.83 20.97
CA SER A 576 -36.91 7.34 21.06
C SER A 576 -35.90 6.35 20.51
N THR A 577 -34.93 6.85 19.76
CA THR A 577 -33.81 6.05 19.23
C THR A 577 -32.65 5.94 20.22
N ARG A 578 -32.72 6.60 21.40
CA ARG A 578 -31.67 6.54 22.43
C ARG A 578 -31.43 5.09 22.85
N TYR A 579 -30.18 4.69 22.94
CA TYR A 579 -29.78 3.32 23.28
C TYR A 579 -30.45 2.84 24.58
N THR A 580 -30.43 3.66 25.60
CA THR A 580 -31.01 3.36 26.92
C THR A 580 -32.54 3.21 26.94
N ARG A 581 -33.24 3.60 25.87
CA ARG A 581 -34.69 3.45 25.70
C ARG A 581 -35.08 2.42 24.64
N ARG A 582 -34.12 1.66 24.12
CA ARG A 582 -34.40 0.58 23.17
C ARG A 582 -34.94 -0.63 23.91
N GLY A 583 -36.02 -1.19 23.44
CA GLY A 583 -36.66 -2.37 24.00
C GLY A 583 -37.90 -2.75 23.21
N GLU A 584 -38.47 -3.92 23.49
CA GLU A 584 -39.59 -4.51 22.74
C GLU A 584 -40.75 -3.56 22.55
N SER A 585 -41.18 -2.87 23.63
CA SER A 585 -42.28 -1.90 23.56
C SER A 585 -41.99 -0.72 22.63
N THR A 586 -40.74 -0.29 22.53
CA THR A 586 -40.32 0.79 21.61
C THR A 586 -40.30 0.28 20.18
N TYR A 587 -39.80 -0.92 19.95
CA TYR A 587 -39.79 -1.55 18.61
C TYR A 587 -41.20 -1.80 18.09
N GLN A 588 -42.14 -2.26 18.93
CA GLN A 588 -43.53 -2.45 18.55
C GLN A 588 -44.20 -1.13 18.13
N ARG A 589 -43.89 0.00 18.85
CA ARG A 589 -44.40 1.31 18.45
C ARG A 589 -43.84 1.77 17.10
N PHE A 590 -42.54 1.60 16.87
CA PHE A 590 -41.95 1.87 15.55
C PHE A 590 -42.59 1.03 14.45
N ALA A 591 -42.76 -0.27 14.69
CA ALA A 591 -43.40 -1.17 13.73
C ALA A 591 -44.83 -0.72 13.40
N ARG A 592 -45.60 -0.28 14.43
CA ARG A 592 -46.95 0.24 14.24
C ARG A 592 -46.97 1.52 13.40
N TYR A 593 -46.05 2.47 13.63
CA TYR A 593 -45.95 3.66 12.79
C TYR A 593 -45.63 3.30 11.34
N ILE A 594 -44.69 2.37 11.10
CA ILE A 594 -44.33 1.93 9.74
C ILE A 594 -45.53 1.25 9.07
N ALA A 595 -46.24 0.37 9.76
CA ALA A 595 -47.40 -0.32 9.24
C ALA A 595 -48.50 0.67 8.82
N VAL A 596 -48.85 1.63 9.69
CA VAL A 596 -49.85 2.66 9.39
C VAL A 596 -49.43 3.50 8.17
N MET A 597 -48.17 3.87 8.06
CA MET A 597 -47.68 4.61 6.91
C MET A 597 -47.74 3.78 5.60
N ALA A 598 -47.39 2.49 5.68
CA ALA A 598 -47.43 1.59 4.53
C ALA A 598 -48.88 1.35 4.04
N GLU A 599 -49.83 1.19 4.96
CA GLU A 599 -51.25 1.00 4.65
C GLU A 599 -51.89 2.22 4.01
N GLN A 600 -51.48 3.44 4.38
CA GLN A 600 -51.99 4.69 3.81
C GLN A 600 -51.47 4.99 2.39
N LYS A 601 -50.45 4.26 1.92
CA LYS A 601 -49.79 4.49 0.64
C LYS A 601 -50.17 3.43 -0.40
N LYS A 602 -51.46 3.20 -0.56
CA LYS A 602 -51.98 2.41 -1.70
C LYS A 602 -52.17 3.27 -2.93
#